data_ea8c8745547f8af70301d1128d67caf1
#
_entry.id   ea8c8745547f8af70301d1128d67caf1
#
_cell.length_a   1.000
_cell.length_b   1.000
_cell.length_c   1.000
_cell.angle_alpha   90.00
_cell.angle_beta   90.00
_cell.angle_gamma   90.00
#
_symmetry.space_group_name_H-M   'P 1'
#
loop_
_entity.id
_entity.type
_entity.pdbx_description
1 polymer ?
#
loop_
_entity_poly.entity_id
_entity_poly.type
_entity_poly.pdbx_seq_one_letter_code
_entity_poly.pdbx_strand_id
1 'polypeptide(L)'
;MFIESIELSDYRNYSHLHIDFHKGTNVLYGDNAQGKTNILESVYVCSTTKSHRGSKDKEIIRFGADEAHIKMMVRRDEIPYRIDMHLKKNKAKGVAVNGVPIKKASELFGIVNVIFFSPEDLNIIKNGPAERRRFVDLELCQLNKLYVYNLVQYNKTVIQRNRLLKDIDHDTSLKDTLPMWDEQLLKYGTELIIMRSEFIKELNPLIAGIHAGLSGGKETLSVAYEPNVTAENFRDRLAANQFQEIRQRQTLTGPHRDDLNFIINGTDIRRFGSQGQQRTAALSLKLAEIELVKKIVKDYPVLLLDDVLSELDSKRQEHLLSEITHIQTLITCTGLDEFVNSKFRMDKIFKIVEGTVESED
;
A
#
# COMPACT_ATOMS: atom_id res chain seq x y z
N MET A 1 -13.37 -10.92 -5.92
CA MET A 1 -13.56 -9.55 -6.49
C MET A 1 -12.70 -9.37 -7.72
N PHE A 2 -13.11 -8.51 -8.67
CA PHE A 2 -12.28 -8.17 -9.83
C PHE A 2 -12.68 -6.81 -10.41
N ILE A 3 -11.75 -6.19 -11.14
CA ILE A 3 -11.96 -4.93 -11.86
C ILE A 3 -12.49 -5.27 -13.25
N GLU A 4 -13.61 -4.69 -13.63
CA GLU A 4 -14.19 -4.88 -14.95
C GLU A 4 -13.58 -3.92 -15.97
N SER A 5 -13.48 -2.63 -15.61
CA SER A 5 -12.94 -1.62 -16.51
C SER A 5 -12.35 -0.42 -15.78
N ILE A 6 -11.53 0.33 -16.50
CA ILE A 6 -11.03 1.64 -16.08
C ILE A 6 -11.14 2.66 -17.21
N GLU A 7 -11.63 3.85 -16.88
CA GLU A 7 -11.61 5.03 -17.76
C GLU A 7 -10.76 6.12 -17.14
N LEU A 8 -9.88 6.71 -17.95
CA LEU A 8 -9.02 7.81 -17.56
C LEU A 8 -9.28 9.02 -18.46
N SER A 9 -9.31 10.22 -17.87
CA SER A 9 -9.35 11.47 -18.62
C SER A 9 -8.32 12.43 -18.00
N ASP A 10 -7.43 12.95 -18.83
CA ASP A 10 -6.33 13.85 -18.45
C ASP A 10 -5.47 13.36 -17.28
N TYR A 11 -5.17 12.06 -17.28
CA TYR A 11 -4.41 11.35 -16.25
C TYR A 11 -3.02 11.00 -16.75
N ARG A 12 -1.96 11.48 -16.10
CA ARG A 12 -0.55 11.26 -16.47
C ARG A 12 -0.28 11.60 -17.94
N ASN A 13 0.00 10.60 -18.79
CA ASN A 13 0.21 10.76 -20.23
C ASN A 13 -1.06 10.51 -21.07
N TYR A 14 -2.16 10.07 -20.43
CA TYR A 14 -3.40 9.78 -21.13
C TYR A 14 -4.31 11.01 -21.19
N SER A 15 -4.69 11.43 -22.41
CA SER A 15 -5.78 12.40 -22.60
C SER A 15 -7.13 11.73 -22.38
N HIS A 16 -7.31 10.54 -22.94
CA HIS A 16 -8.43 9.65 -22.72
C HIS A 16 -7.99 8.20 -22.89
N LEU A 17 -8.51 7.32 -22.03
CA LEU A 17 -8.29 5.88 -22.07
C LEU A 17 -9.52 5.16 -21.57
N HIS A 18 -9.88 4.05 -22.22
CA HIS A 18 -10.81 3.06 -21.72
C HIS A 18 -10.23 1.67 -21.93
N ILE A 19 -10.25 0.85 -20.85
CA ILE A 19 -9.81 -0.55 -20.89
C ILE A 19 -10.85 -1.40 -20.16
N ASP A 20 -11.31 -2.46 -20.83
CA ASP A 20 -12.05 -3.57 -20.22
C ASP A 20 -11.09 -4.71 -19.91
N PHE A 21 -11.04 -5.13 -18.66
CA PHE A 21 -10.17 -6.20 -18.19
C PHE A 21 -10.85 -7.56 -18.21
N HIS A 22 -10.07 -8.62 -18.41
CA HIS A 22 -10.49 -9.98 -18.13
C HIS A 22 -10.36 -10.26 -16.62
N LYS A 23 -11.21 -11.15 -16.10
CA LYS A 23 -11.18 -11.55 -14.66
C LYS A 23 -9.97 -12.37 -14.23
N GLY A 24 -9.15 -12.84 -15.17
CA GLY A 24 -7.88 -13.53 -14.95
C GLY A 24 -6.70 -12.62 -15.21
N THR A 25 -5.73 -13.10 -16.00
CA THR A 25 -4.48 -12.38 -16.25
C THR A 25 -4.60 -11.42 -17.43
N ASN A 26 -4.26 -10.17 -17.16
CA ASN A 26 -4.19 -9.08 -18.14
C ASN A 26 -2.74 -8.61 -18.24
N VAL A 27 -2.19 -8.66 -19.43
CA VAL A 27 -0.79 -8.24 -19.69
C VAL A 27 -0.78 -6.95 -20.49
N LEU A 28 -0.12 -5.93 -19.94
CA LEU A 28 0.10 -4.64 -20.58
C LEU A 28 1.57 -4.57 -20.99
N TYR A 29 1.85 -4.69 -22.28
CA TYR A 29 3.24 -4.71 -22.77
C TYR A 29 3.54 -3.55 -23.71
N GLY A 30 4.81 -3.25 -23.89
CA GLY A 30 5.31 -2.18 -24.74
C GLY A 30 6.61 -1.59 -24.18
N ASP A 31 7.22 -0.68 -24.89
CA ASP A 31 8.47 -0.04 -24.49
C ASP A 31 8.37 0.73 -23.16
N ASN A 32 9.52 1.04 -22.58
CA ASN A 32 9.58 1.87 -21.38
C ASN A 32 9.01 3.27 -21.63
N ALA A 33 8.44 3.88 -20.59
CA ALA A 33 7.82 5.20 -20.62
C ALA A 33 6.55 5.34 -21.49
N GLN A 34 5.97 4.26 -22.02
CA GLN A 34 4.72 4.30 -22.79
C GLN A 34 3.46 4.55 -21.95
N GLY A 35 3.52 4.37 -20.64
CA GLY A 35 2.40 4.63 -19.73
C GLY A 35 1.83 3.39 -19.01
N LYS A 36 2.39 2.20 -19.22
CA LYS A 36 1.95 0.94 -18.58
C LYS A 36 1.74 1.06 -17.07
N THR A 37 2.76 1.51 -16.34
CA THR A 37 2.69 1.72 -14.89
C THR A 37 1.64 2.76 -14.50
N ASN A 38 1.33 3.74 -15.36
CA ASN A 38 0.32 4.75 -15.07
C ASN A 38 -1.10 4.16 -15.04
N ILE A 39 -1.36 3.09 -15.79
CA ILE A 39 -2.62 2.34 -15.73
C ILE A 39 -2.73 1.61 -14.39
N LEU A 40 -1.69 0.89 -13.96
CA LEU A 40 -1.66 0.25 -12.65
C LEU A 40 -1.79 1.27 -11.50
N GLU A 41 -1.08 2.41 -11.63
CA GLU A 41 -1.19 3.49 -10.65
C GLU A 41 -2.62 4.02 -10.53
N SER A 42 -3.36 4.13 -11.63
CA SER A 42 -4.75 4.61 -11.60
C SER A 42 -5.68 3.66 -10.85
N VAL A 43 -5.51 2.35 -11.03
CA VAL A 43 -6.21 1.31 -10.26
C VAL A 43 -5.86 1.43 -8.78
N TYR A 44 -4.58 1.54 -8.46
CA TYR A 44 -4.11 1.69 -7.08
C TYR A 44 -4.64 2.96 -6.41
N VAL A 45 -4.66 4.09 -7.12
CA VAL A 45 -5.23 5.35 -6.61
C VAL A 45 -6.72 5.20 -6.32
N CYS A 46 -7.48 4.53 -7.18
CA CYS A 46 -8.90 4.25 -6.95
C CYS A 46 -9.16 3.33 -5.75
N SER A 47 -8.22 2.46 -5.42
CA SER A 47 -8.36 1.51 -4.31
C SER A 47 -7.90 2.08 -2.97
N THR A 48 -6.84 2.94 -2.98
CA THR A 48 -6.15 3.42 -1.78
C THR A 48 -6.22 4.92 -1.55
N THR A 49 -6.77 5.67 -2.49
CA THR A 49 -6.79 7.16 -2.53
C THR A 49 -5.44 7.83 -2.69
N LYS A 50 -4.35 7.10 -2.85
CA LYS A 50 -2.99 7.65 -2.96
C LYS A 50 -2.20 6.95 -4.06
N SER A 51 -1.26 7.66 -4.68
CA SER A 51 -0.27 7.05 -5.57
C SER A 51 0.70 6.17 -4.79
N HIS A 52 1.03 4.98 -5.33
CA HIS A 52 2.08 4.12 -4.78
C HIS A 52 3.45 4.81 -4.82
N ARG A 53 3.70 5.64 -5.84
CA ARG A 53 4.92 6.45 -5.98
C ARG A 53 5.01 7.64 -5.02
N GLY A 54 3.98 7.88 -4.19
CA GLY A 54 3.93 9.04 -3.30
C GLY A 54 3.67 10.38 -4.00
N SER A 55 3.30 10.36 -5.29
CA SER A 55 2.96 11.56 -6.05
C SER A 55 1.78 12.30 -5.43
N LYS A 56 1.84 13.63 -5.44
CA LYS A 56 0.71 14.48 -5.05
C LYS A 56 -0.36 14.46 -6.14
N ASP A 57 -1.61 14.67 -5.76
CA ASP A 57 -2.74 14.64 -6.71
C ASP A 57 -2.52 15.55 -7.93
N LYS A 58 -1.92 16.74 -7.75
CA LYS A 58 -1.59 17.65 -8.85
C LYS A 58 -0.53 17.13 -9.83
N GLU A 59 0.31 16.19 -9.41
CA GLU A 59 1.38 15.59 -10.22
C GLU A 59 0.89 14.41 -11.05
N ILE A 60 -0.30 13.91 -10.74
CA ILE A 60 -0.99 12.83 -11.45
C ILE A 60 -1.81 13.38 -12.62
N ILE A 61 -2.25 14.66 -12.54
CA ILE A 61 -2.98 15.35 -13.60
C ILE A 61 -2.06 15.53 -14.81
N ARG A 62 -2.58 15.29 -16.04
CA ARG A 62 -1.84 15.43 -17.28
C ARG A 62 -1.24 16.83 -17.41
N PHE A 63 -0.03 16.89 -17.95
CA PHE A 63 0.63 18.16 -18.19
C PHE A 63 -0.22 19.04 -19.14
N GLY A 64 -0.48 20.27 -18.71
CA GLY A 64 -1.35 21.21 -19.43
C GLY A 64 -2.82 21.17 -19.04
N ALA A 65 -3.30 20.13 -18.36
CA ALA A 65 -4.67 20.06 -17.82
C ALA A 65 -4.76 20.59 -16.39
N ASP A 66 -5.95 21.00 -15.95
CA ASP A 66 -6.21 21.48 -14.58
C ASP A 66 -6.89 20.45 -13.70
N GLU A 67 -7.47 19.43 -14.28
CA GLU A 67 -8.16 18.34 -13.60
C GLU A 67 -7.99 17.02 -14.33
N ALA A 68 -8.19 15.93 -13.61
CA ALA A 68 -8.20 14.57 -14.15
C ALA A 68 -9.34 13.78 -13.55
N HIS A 69 -9.86 12.83 -14.31
CA HIS A 69 -10.90 11.92 -13.88
C HIS A 69 -10.45 10.47 -14.04
N ILE A 70 -10.79 9.66 -13.04
CA ILE A 70 -10.64 8.20 -13.09
C ILE A 70 -12.00 7.62 -12.75
N LYS A 71 -12.49 6.70 -13.58
CA LYS A 71 -13.67 5.90 -13.31
C LYS A 71 -13.29 4.43 -13.38
N MET A 72 -13.55 3.69 -12.32
CA MET A 72 -13.25 2.27 -12.22
C MET A 72 -14.52 1.48 -11.90
N MET A 73 -14.78 0.44 -12.68
CA MET A 73 -15.85 -0.52 -12.42
C MET A 73 -15.26 -1.75 -11.75
N VAL A 74 -15.84 -2.14 -10.63
CA VAL A 74 -15.41 -3.29 -9.82
C VAL A 74 -16.61 -4.19 -9.59
N ARG A 75 -16.40 -5.51 -9.64
CA ARG A 75 -17.39 -6.50 -9.23
C ARG A 75 -16.91 -7.25 -7.99
N ARG A 76 -17.76 -7.28 -6.97
CA ARG A 76 -17.53 -8.03 -5.75
C ARG A 76 -18.82 -8.75 -5.34
N ASP A 77 -18.74 -10.06 -5.11
CA ASP A 77 -19.93 -10.88 -4.76
C ASP A 77 -21.12 -10.64 -5.73
N GLU A 78 -20.80 -10.60 -7.04
CA GLU A 78 -21.73 -10.28 -8.13
C GLU A 78 -22.35 -8.85 -8.08
N ILE A 79 -21.96 -8.02 -7.11
CA ILE A 79 -22.43 -6.64 -6.98
C ILE A 79 -21.48 -5.70 -7.72
N PRO A 80 -21.96 -4.88 -8.66
CA PRO A 80 -21.14 -3.88 -9.34
C PRO A 80 -20.95 -2.64 -8.46
N TYR A 81 -19.71 -2.15 -8.41
CA TYR A 81 -19.36 -0.88 -7.79
C TYR A 81 -18.71 0.02 -8.82
N ARG A 82 -19.17 1.26 -8.91
CA ARG A 82 -18.53 2.32 -9.68
C ARG A 82 -17.79 3.24 -8.72
N ILE A 83 -16.50 3.41 -8.92
CA ILE A 83 -15.65 4.35 -8.19
C ILE A 83 -15.27 5.47 -9.15
N ASP A 84 -15.65 6.70 -8.82
CA ASP A 84 -15.31 7.90 -9.57
C ASP A 84 -14.34 8.75 -8.73
N MET A 85 -13.19 9.14 -9.31
CA MET A 85 -12.27 10.09 -8.70
C MET A 85 -12.09 11.30 -9.58
N HIS A 86 -12.21 12.47 -8.97
CA HIS A 86 -11.97 13.75 -9.61
C HIS A 86 -10.81 14.46 -8.92
N LEU A 87 -9.72 14.63 -9.63
CA LEU A 87 -8.51 15.29 -9.16
C LEU A 87 -8.46 16.72 -9.70
N LYS A 88 -8.15 17.70 -8.85
CA LYS A 88 -8.01 19.12 -9.22
C LYS A 88 -6.70 19.68 -8.63
N LYS A 89 -5.99 20.52 -9.40
CA LYS A 89 -4.70 21.06 -8.99
C LYS A 89 -4.73 21.79 -7.64
N ASN A 90 -5.79 22.57 -7.36
CA ASN A 90 -5.85 23.48 -6.21
C ASN A 90 -7.02 23.18 -5.28
N LYS A 91 -7.62 21.99 -5.36
CA LYS A 91 -8.74 21.56 -4.52
C LYS A 91 -8.50 20.16 -3.99
N ALA A 92 -9.18 19.83 -2.91
CA ALA A 92 -9.24 18.44 -2.46
C ALA A 92 -9.92 17.58 -3.53
N LYS A 93 -9.41 16.35 -3.72
CA LYS A 93 -10.02 15.39 -4.65
C LYS A 93 -11.45 15.06 -4.23
N GLY A 94 -12.33 14.91 -5.22
CA GLY A 94 -13.66 14.33 -5.06
C GLY A 94 -13.61 12.82 -5.27
N VAL A 95 -14.34 12.07 -4.47
CA VAL A 95 -14.52 10.63 -4.65
C VAL A 95 -16.00 10.32 -4.51
N ALA A 96 -16.55 9.49 -5.42
CA ALA A 96 -17.89 8.98 -5.33
C ALA A 96 -17.93 7.47 -5.53
N VAL A 97 -18.86 6.80 -4.86
CA VAL A 97 -19.14 5.38 -5.04
C VAL A 97 -20.58 5.24 -5.50
N ASN A 98 -20.79 4.58 -6.65
CA ASN A 98 -22.12 4.46 -7.30
C ASN A 98 -22.82 5.81 -7.50
N GLY A 99 -22.05 6.86 -7.80
CA GLY A 99 -22.56 8.22 -7.99
C GLY A 99 -22.82 9.01 -6.70
N VAL A 100 -22.64 8.39 -5.53
CA VAL A 100 -22.82 9.05 -4.23
C VAL A 100 -21.44 9.56 -3.72
N PRO A 101 -21.28 10.89 -3.55
CA PRO A 101 -20.02 11.43 -3.02
C PRO A 101 -19.73 10.91 -1.62
N ILE A 102 -18.52 10.42 -1.41
CA ILE A 102 -18.03 10.00 -0.09
C ILE A 102 -17.22 11.10 0.58
N LYS A 103 -17.33 11.19 1.91
CA LYS A 103 -16.62 12.19 2.71
C LYS A 103 -15.40 11.64 3.44
N LYS A 104 -15.35 10.32 3.61
CA LYS A 104 -14.30 9.65 4.37
C LYS A 104 -13.63 8.56 3.52
N ALA A 105 -12.31 8.50 3.53
CA ALA A 105 -11.55 7.44 2.85
C ALA A 105 -11.97 6.03 3.31
N SER A 106 -12.42 5.89 4.58
CA SER A 106 -12.93 4.62 5.12
C SER A 106 -14.16 4.05 4.40
N GLU A 107 -14.86 4.88 3.62
CA GLU A 107 -16.00 4.45 2.81
C GLU A 107 -15.55 3.78 1.50
N LEU A 108 -14.34 4.10 1.03
CA LEU A 108 -13.74 3.51 -0.16
C LEU A 108 -13.00 2.21 0.15
N PHE A 109 -12.24 2.18 1.26
CA PHE A 109 -11.44 1.02 1.61
C PHE A 109 -12.29 -0.25 1.79
N GLY A 110 -11.79 -1.35 1.23
CA GLY A 110 -12.44 -2.65 1.27
C GLY A 110 -13.52 -2.89 0.20
N ILE A 111 -13.78 -1.92 -0.70
CA ILE A 111 -14.59 -2.20 -1.92
C ILE A 111 -13.77 -3.10 -2.85
N VAL A 112 -12.53 -2.74 -3.08
CA VAL A 112 -11.53 -3.57 -3.76
C VAL A 112 -10.24 -3.60 -2.95
N ASN A 113 -9.70 -4.78 -2.72
CA ASN A 113 -8.40 -4.96 -2.11
C ASN A 113 -7.38 -5.18 -3.24
N VAL A 114 -6.32 -4.39 -3.24
CA VAL A 114 -5.25 -4.51 -4.23
C VAL A 114 -3.92 -4.76 -3.55
N ILE A 115 -3.12 -5.62 -4.15
CA ILE A 115 -1.73 -5.82 -3.74
C ILE A 115 -0.86 -5.39 -4.92
N PHE A 116 -0.03 -4.39 -4.66
CA PHE A 116 0.86 -3.83 -5.66
C PHE A 116 2.27 -4.40 -5.46
N PHE A 117 2.78 -5.02 -6.50
CA PHE A 117 4.16 -5.50 -6.57
C PHE A 117 4.96 -4.57 -7.46
N SER A 118 6.11 -4.11 -6.99
CA SER A 118 7.03 -3.28 -7.78
C SER A 118 8.48 -3.54 -7.36
N PRO A 119 9.46 -3.18 -8.18
CA PRO A 119 10.87 -3.21 -7.78
C PRO A 119 11.15 -2.37 -6.53
N GLU A 120 10.30 -1.37 -6.25
CA GLU A 120 10.40 -0.49 -5.09
C GLU A 120 10.03 -1.18 -3.77
N ASP A 121 9.37 -2.35 -3.79
CA ASP A 121 9.03 -3.10 -2.57
C ASP A 121 10.27 -3.50 -1.76
N LEU A 122 11.42 -3.59 -2.42
CA LEU A 122 12.71 -3.78 -1.77
C LEU A 122 13.02 -2.67 -0.75
N ASN A 123 12.45 -1.48 -0.93
CA ASN A 123 12.61 -0.34 -0.03
C ASN A 123 11.97 -0.60 1.34
N ILE A 124 10.96 -1.46 1.44
CA ILE A 124 10.36 -1.89 2.72
C ILE A 124 11.44 -2.54 3.60
N ILE A 125 12.32 -3.33 2.99
CA ILE A 125 13.42 -4.00 3.68
C ILE A 125 14.60 -3.04 3.90
N LYS A 126 15.03 -2.30 2.86
CA LYS A 126 16.28 -1.52 2.87
C LYS A 126 16.19 -0.17 3.54
N ASN A 127 15.07 0.53 3.32
CA ASN A 127 14.93 1.92 3.74
C ASN A 127 14.59 2.07 5.22
N GLY A 128 14.36 3.31 5.64
CA GLY A 128 14.05 3.66 7.00
C GLY A 128 12.65 3.25 7.47
N PRO A 129 12.32 3.43 8.75
CA PRO A 129 11.07 3.02 9.37
C PRO A 129 9.80 3.61 8.71
N ALA A 130 9.92 4.73 8.00
CA ALA A 130 8.79 5.39 7.35
C ALA A 130 8.13 4.50 6.28
N GLU A 131 8.94 3.78 5.46
CA GLU A 131 8.43 2.86 4.44
C GLU A 131 7.72 1.67 5.08
N ARG A 132 8.27 1.10 6.14
CA ARG A 132 7.66 -0.04 6.85
C ARG A 132 6.35 0.35 7.55
N ARG A 133 6.28 1.54 8.17
CA ARG A 133 5.00 2.04 8.72
C ARG A 133 3.98 2.27 7.62
N ARG A 134 4.40 2.87 6.50
CA ARG A 134 3.52 3.09 5.34
C ARG A 134 2.95 1.78 4.82
N PHE A 135 3.77 0.74 4.73
CA PHE A 135 3.36 -0.60 4.35
C PHE A 135 2.26 -1.14 5.28
N VAL A 136 2.53 -1.20 6.59
CA VAL A 136 1.56 -1.70 7.58
C VAL A 136 0.27 -0.87 7.58
N ASP A 137 0.38 0.46 7.49
CA ASP A 137 -0.78 1.34 7.48
C ASP A 137 -1.66 1.11 6.24
N LEU A 138 -1.05 0.89 5.07
CA LEU A 138 -1.79 0.62 3.84
C LEU A 138 -2.53 -0.71 3.91
N GLU A 139 -1.86 -1.77 4.34
CA GLU A 139 -2.45 -3.09 4.45
C GLU A 139 -3.60 -3.10 5.46
N LEU A 140 -3.38 -2.58 6.66
CA LEU A 140 -4.42 -2.49 7.67
C LEU A 140 -5.58 -1.59 7.27
N CYS A 141 -5.34 -0.50 6.52
CA CYS A 141 -6.41 0.33 6.00
C CYS A 141 -7.31 -0.41 5.00
N GLN A 142 -6.77 -1.29 4.18
CA GLN A 142 -7.55 -2.11 3.25
C GLN A 142 -8.38 -3.18 3.98
N LEU A 143 -7.90 -3.68 5.11
CA LEU A 143 -8.48 -4.81 5.85
C LEU A 143 -9.45 -4.38 6.96
N ASN A 144 -9.27 -3.18 7.55
CA ASN A 144 -9.99 -2.79 8.75
C ASN A 144 -10.39 -1.30 8.75
N LYS A 145 -11.69 -1.03 8.62
CA LYS A 145 -12.25 0.34 8.64
C LYS A 145 -12.03 1.07 9.96
N LEU A 146 -11.96 0.34 11.09
CA LEU A 146 -11.68 0.92 12.40
C LEU A 146 -10.21 1.39 12.46
N TYR A 147 -9.29 0.64 11.85
CA TYR A 147 -7.90 1.08 11.71
C TYR A 147 -7.79 2.41 10.96
N VAL A 148 -8.49 2.53 9.81
CA VAL A 148 -8.54 3.79 9.05
C VAL A 148 -9.00 4.95 9.91
N TYR A 149 -10.08 4.75 10.66
CA TYR A 149 -10.61 5.78 11.56
C TYR A 149 -9.58 6.19 12.62
N ASN A 150 -9.01 5.22 13.33
CA ASN A 150 -8.03 5.47 14.39
C ASN A 150 -6.76 6.14 13.84
N LEU A 151 -6.26 5.71 12.67
CA LEU A 151 -5.09 6.29 12.02
C LEU A 151 -5.32 7.76 11.65
N VAL A 152 -6.49 8.08 11.08
CA VAL A 152 -6.86 9.47 10.73
C VAL A 152 -6.95 10.34 11.98
N GLN A 153 -7.61 9.88 13.04
CA GLN A 153 -7.73 10.65 14.29
C GLN A 153 -6.38 10.82 14.97
N TYR A 154 -5.59 9.75 15.06
CA TYR A 154 -4.25 9.78 15.62
C TYR A 154 -3.35 10.78 14.91
N ASN A 155 -3.27 10.73 13.59
CA ASN A 155 -2.44 11.64 12.81
C ASN A 155 -2.88 13.11 12.97
N LYS A 156 -4.19 13.39 13.01
CA LYS A 156 -4.71 14.74 13.31
C LYS A 156 -4.28 15.18 14.70
N THR A 157 -4.37 14.33 15.69
CA THR A 157 -3.98 14.62 17.08
C THR A 157 -2.48 14.94 17.16
N VAL A 158 -1.62 14.11 16.52
CA VAL A 158 -0.17 14.38 16.46
C VAL A 158 0.13 15.75 15.85
N ILE A 159 -0.54 16.11 14.74
CA ILE A 159 -0.34 17.41 14.06
C ILE A 159 -0.73 18.56 15.00
N GLN A 160 -1.90 18.49 15.64
CA GLN A 160 -2.39 19.56 16.53
C GLN A 160 -1.53 19.66 17.80
N ARG A 161 -1.17 18.50 18.39
CA ARG A 161 -0.28 18.49 19.55
C ARG A 161 1.12 19.06 19.22
N ASN A 162 1.68 18.72 18.06
CA ASN A 162 2.96 19.29 17.63
C ASN A 162 2.87 20.80 17.39
N ARG A 163 1.71 21.32 16.96
CA ARG A 163 1.47 22.75 16.88
C ARG A 163 1.45 23.37 18.28
N LEU A 164 0.68 22.80 19.18
CA LEU A 164 0.62 23.24 20.58
C LEU A 164 2.02 23.25 21.24
N LEU A 165 2.82 22.19 21.04
CA LEU A 165 4.19 22.12 21.57
C LEU A 165 5.10 23.25 21.06
N LYS A 166 4.85 23.79 19.86
CA LYS A 166 5.54 24.97 19.34
C LYS A 166 5.01 26.27 19.97
N ASP A 167 3.71 26.34 20.18
CA ASP A 167 3.05 27.54 20.71
C ASP A 167 3.35 27.73 22.21
N ILE A 168 3.57 26.65 22.99
CA ILE A 168 4.00 26.68 24.42
C ILE A 168 5.30 27.46 24.64
N ASP A 169 6.16 27.50 23.65
CA ASP A 169 7.41 28.27 23.69
C ASP A 169 7.15 29.79 23.80
N HIS A 170 6.03 30.25 23.26
CA HIS A 170 5.61 31.65 23.28
C HIS A 170 4.64 31.96 24.43
N ASP A 171 3.84 30.96 24.82
CA ASP A 171 2.86 31.07 25.89
C ASP A 171 2.83 29.81 26.75
N THR A 172 3.51 29.84 27.89
CA THR A 172 3.63 28.69 28.79
C THR A 172 2.30 28.25 29.42
N SER A 173 1.28 29.13 29.48
CA SER A 173 -0.05 28.75 30.00
C SER A 173 -0.76 27.71 29.15
N LEU A 174 -0.41 27.60 27.87
CA LEU A 174 -0.93 26.58 26.96
C LEU A 174 -0.54 25.16 27.36
N LYS A 175 0.47 24.99 28.22
CA LYS A 175 0.88 23.67 28.74
C LYS A 175 -0.27 22.96 29.47
N ASP A 176 -1.17 23.69 30.11
CA ASP A 176 -2.31 23.13 30.81
C ASP A 176 -3.33 22.47 29.88
N THR A 177 -3.23 22.69 28.56
CA THR A 177 -4.08 22.05 27.55
C THR A 177 -3.50 20.75 27.01
N LEU A 178 -2.21 20.43 27.26
CA LEU A 178 -1.55 19.20 26.79
C LEU A 178 -2.30 17.91 27.19
N PRO A 179 -2.80 17.78 28.45
CA PRO A 179 -3.46 16.55 28.86
C PRO A 179 -4.66 16.15 27.97
N MET A 180 -5.38 17.13 27.41
CA MET A 180 -6.49 16.85 26.49
C MET A 180 -6.02 16.18 25.19
N TRP A 181 -4.88 16.59 24.67
CA TRP A 181 -4.28 15.99 23.47
C TRP A 181 -3.62 14.66 23.80
N ASP A 182 -3.03 14.51 24.97
CA ASP A 182 -2.43 13.27 25.46
C ASP A 182 -3.48 12.17 25.56
N GLU A 183 -4.69 12.45 26.11
CA GLU A 183 -5.79 11.47 26.15
C GLU A 183 -6.24 11.04 24.75
N GLN A 184 -6.27 11.95 23.77
CA GLN A 184 -6.59 11.57 22.40
C GLN A 184 -5.49 10.71 21.75
N LEU A 185 -4.21 11.04 21.99
CA LEU A 185 -3.09 10.20 21.54
C LEU A 185 -3.17 8.81 22.13
N LEU A 186 -3.41 8.69 23.42
CA LEU A 186 -3.56 7.42 24.11
C LEU A 186 -4.71 6.62 23.54
N LYS A 187 -5.89 7.22 23.42
CA LYS A 187 -7.09 6.56 22.88
C LYS A 187 -6.86 5.93 21.51
N TYR A 188 -6.38 6.70 20.55
CA TYR A 188 -6.25 6.22 19.18
C TYR A 188 -4.93 5.47 18.95
N GLY A 189 -3.85 5.90 19.62
CA GLY A 189 -2.54 5.29 19.44
C GLY A 189 -2.43 3.89 20.05
N THR A 190 -3.07 3.64 21.19
CA THR A 190 -3.13 2.30 21.81
C THR A 190 -3.79 1.30 20.86
N GLU A 191 -4.93 1.66 20.26
CA GLU A 191 -5.60 0.81 19.28
C GLU A 191 -4.74 0.51 18.06
N LEU A 192 -3.98 1.50 17.55
CA LEU A 192 -3.06 1.28 16.43
C LEU A 192 -1.94 0.30 16.79
N ILE A 193 -1.37 0.42 17.99
CA ILE A 193 -0.29 -0.48 18.46
C ILE A 193 -0.81 -1.91 18.56
N ILE A 194 -1.98 -2.12 19.15
CA ILE A 194 -2.60 -3.44 19.29
C ILE A 194 -2.87 -4.06 17.92
N MET A 195 -3.54 -3.32 17.02
CA MET A 195 -3.88 -3.82 15.68
C MET A 195 -2.65 -4.15 14.84
N ARG A 196 -1.57 -3.35 14.93
CA ARG A 196 -0.30 -3.65 14.25
C ARG A 196 0.37 -4.91 14.80
N SER A 197 0.36 -5.07 16.12
CA SER A 197 0.92 -6.26 16.77
C SER A 197 0.18 -7.54 16.33
N GLU A 198 -1.15 -7.50 16.29
CA GLU A 198 -1.99 -8.61 15.82
C GLU A 198 -1.72 -8.91 14.33
N PHE A 199 -1.66 -7.88 13.49
CA PHE A 199 -1.34 -8.02 12.07
C PHE A 199 -0.01 -8.73 11.84
N ILE A 200 1.06 -8.32 12.52
CA ILE A 200 2.37 -8.95 12.39
C ILE A 200 2.36 -10.38 12.94
N LYS A 201 1.62 -10.63 14.00
CA LYS A 201 1.44 -12.00 14.54
C LYS A 201 0.76 -12.94 13.54
N GLU A 202 -0.26 -12.44 12.82
CA GLU A 202 -0.96 -13.21 11.78
C GLU A 202 -0.12 -13.37 10.51
N LEU A 203 0.72 -12.39 10.16
CA LEU A 203 1.59 -12.40 8.99
C LEU A 203 2.76 -13.39 9.13
N ASN A 204 3.33 -13.52 10.34
CA ASN A 204 4.56 -14.31 10.56
C ASN A 204 4.49 -15.77 10.10
N PRO A 205 3.47 -16.57 10.43
CA PRO A 205 3.41 -17.96 9.97
C PRO A 205 3.29 -18.06 8.45
N LEU A 206 2.62 -17.10 7.79
CA LEU A 206 2.46 -17.07 6.35
C LEU A 206 3.79 -16.75 5.66
N ILE A 207 4.45 -15.68 6.10
CA ILE A 207 5.73 -15.27 5.51
C ILE A 207 6.82 -16.31 5.72
N ALA A 208 6.87 -16.97 6.89
CA ALA A 208 7.83 -18.02 7.17
C ALA A 208 7.66 -19.23 6.25
N GLY A 209 6.42 -19.67 6.03
CA GLY A 209 6.11 -20.78 5.14
C GLY A 209 6.47 -20.49 3.67
N ILE A 210 6.07 -19.33 3.16
CA ILE A 210 6.36 -18.88 1.80
C ILE A 210 7.87 -18.72 1.59
N HIS A 211 8.56 -18.09 2.54
CA HIS A 211 10.01 -17.89 2.43
C HIS A 211 10.79 -19.21 2.45
N ALA A 212 10.36 -20.17 3.26
CA ALA A 212 10.95 -21.51 3.26
C ALA A 212 10.81 -22.17 1.89
N GLY A 213 9.65 -22.06 1.24
CA GLY A 213 9.43 -22.55 -0.13
C GLY A 213 10.38 -21.90 -1.14
N LEU A 214 10.49 -20.57 -1.13
CA LEU A 214 11.34 -19.80 -2.03
C LEU A 214 12.84 -20.02 -1.81
N SER A 215 13.26 -20.25 -0.56
CA SER A 215 14.67 -20.49 -0.20
C SER A 215 15.09 -21.97 -0.26
N GLY A 216 14.17 -22.87 -0.61
CA GLY A 216 14.41 -24.32 -0.58
C GLY A 216 14.65 -24.87 0.82
N GLY A 217 13.98 -24.31 1.83
CA GLY A 217 14.05 -24.74 3.23
C GLY A 217 15.32 -24.30 3.99
N LYS A 218 16.17 -23.50 3.37
CA LYS A 218 17.47 -23.09 3.96
C LYS A 218 17.37 -21.90 4.90
N GLU A 219 16.32 -21.10 4.77
CA GLU A 219 16.15 -19.85 5.48
C GLU A 219 14.77 -19.76 6.14
N THR A 220 14.75 -19.25 7.36
CA THR A 220 13.53 -18.94 8.09
C THR A 220 13.42 -17.42 8.25
N LEU A 221 12.43 -16.82 7.60
CA LEU A 221 12.13 -15.40 7.70
C LEU A 221 11.09 -15.13 8.78
N SER A 222 11.33 -14.14 9.59
CA SER A 222 10.35 -13.59 10.54
C SER A 222 10.34 -12.06 10.52
N VAL A 223 9.20 -11.48 10.89
CA VAL A 223 9.03 -10.03 11.04
C VAL A 223 8.74 -9.73 12.50
N ALA A 224 9.58 -8.92 13.13
CA ALA A 224 9.37 -8.44 14.50
C ALA A 224 8.72 -7.04 14.44
N TYR A 225 7.64 -6.85 15.18
CA TYR A 225 7.09 -5.52 15.45
C TYR A 225 7.88 -4.88 16.58
N GLU A 226 8.44 -3.72 16.30
CA GLU A 226 9.23 -2.90 17.24
C GLU A 226 8.44 -1.62 17.57
N PRO A 227 7.47 -1.68 18.49
CA PRO A 227 6.72 -0.50 18.88
C PRO A 227 7.64 0.48 19.63
N ASN A 228 7.52 1.78 19.33
CA ASN A 228 8.20 2.83 20.08
C ASN A 228 7.80 2.81 21.56
N VAL A 229 6.57 2.39 21.83
CA VAL A 229 6.01 2.20 23.17
C VAL A 229 4.94 1.11 23.10
N THR A 230 4.86 0.27 24.14
CA THR A 230 3.78 -0.73 24.25
C THR A 230 2.46 -0.07 24.66
N ALA A 231 1.34 -0.74 24.37
CA ALA A 231 0.02 -0.24 24.71
C ALA A 231 -0.13 0.04 26.23
N GLU A 232 0.43 -0.84 27.07
CA GLU A 232 0.37 -0.76 28.53
C GLU A 232 1.19 0.42 29.07
N ASN A 233 2.35 0.70 28.48
CA ASN A 233 3.28 1.71 28.99
C ASN A 233 3.10 3.08 28.33
N PHE A 234 2.15 3.23 27.41
CA PHE A 234 2.04 4.44 26.59
C PHE A 234 1.81 5.70 27.43
N ARG A 235 0.89 5.64 28.41
CA ARG A 235 0.58 6.77 29.31
C ARG A 235 1.82 7.22 30.09
N ASP A 236 2.51 6.28 30.73
CA ASP A 236 3.65 6.60 31.57
C ASP A 236 4.83 7.13 30.75
N ARG A 237 5.06 6.55 29.59
CA ARG A 237 6.12 6.99 28.70
C ARG A 237 5.87 8.38 28.12
N LEU A 238 4.60 8.69 27.77
CA LEU A 238 4.21 10.01 27.28
C LEU A 238 4.43 11.07 28.37
N ALA A 239 4.00 10.80 29.60
CA ALA A 239 4.21 11.67 30.75
C ALA A 239 5.72 11.88 31.05
N ALA A 240 6.50 10.82 31.04
CA ALA A 240 7.95 10.89 31.28
C ALA A 240 8.68 11.70 30.21
N ASN A 241 8.25 11.66 28.97
CA ASN A 241 8.88 12.38 27.85
C ASN A 241 8.37 13.82 27.67
N GLN A 242 7.36 14.28 28.43
CA GLN A 242 6.69 15.58 28.22
C GLN A 242 7.68 16.75 28.18
N PHE A 243 8.63 16.80 29.12
CA PHE A 243 9.65 17.87 29.14
C PHE A 243 10.50 17.89 27.88
N GLN A 244 10.93 16.73 27.42
CA GLN A 244 11.74 16.59 26.21
C GLN A 244 10.94 16.94 24.95
N GLU A 245 9.67 16.56 24.89
CA GLU A 245 8.75 16.86 23.79
C GLU A 245 8.47 18.37 23.66
N ILE A 246 8.27 19.06 24.79
CA ILE A 246 8.17 20.53 24.83
C ILE A 246 9.45 21.17 24.29
N ARG A 247 10.62 20.73 24.78
CA ARG A 247 11.93 21.25 24.35
C ARG A 247 12.18 21.02 22.85
N GLN A 248 11.80 19.84 22.32
CA GLN A 248 11.98 19.48 20.90
C GLN A 248 10.82 19.96 20.01
N ARG A 249 9.74 20.50 20.61
CA ARG A 249 8.54 20.97 19.91
C ARG A 249 7.88 19.88 19.03
N GLN A 250 8.00 18.63 19.46
CA GLN A 250 7.56 17.47 18.70
C GLN A 250 7.15 16.32 19.62
N THR A 251 6.10 15.59 19.23
CA THR A 251 5.70 14.34 19.88
C THR A 251 6.73 13.25 19.57
N LEU A 252 7.29 12.65 20.60
CA LEU A 252 8.36 11.64 20.50
C LEU A 252 7.87 10.22 20.82
N THR A 253 6.71 10.10 21.45
CA THR A 253 6.16 8.84 21.94
C THR A 253 4.90 8.47 21.17
N GLY A 254 4.86 7.22 20.66
CA GLY A 254 3.68 6.65 20.03
C GLY A 254 3.92 5.99 18.68
N PRO A 255 2.85 5.38 18.07
CA PRO A 255 2.96 4.52 16.88
C PRO A 255 3.49 5.20 15.61
N HIS A 256 3.53 6.52 15.54
CA HIS A 256 4.20 7.25 14.44
C HIS A 256 5.73 7.11 14.47
N ARG A 257 6.30 6.48 15.49
CA ARG A 257 7.73 6.18 15.68
C ARG A 257 8.06 4.69 15.64
N ASP A 258 7.08 3.81 15.44
CA ASP A 258 7.27 2.37 15.37
C ASP A 258 8.16 1.95 14.21
N ASP A 259 8.70 0.74 14.33
CA ASP A 259 9.44 0.07 13.26
C ASP A 259 9.05 -1.41 13.13
N LEU A 260 9.49 -2.02 12.04
CA LEU A 260 9.51 -3.47 11.82
C LEU A 260 10.95 -3.91 11.58
N ASN A 261 11.28 -5.11 12.05
CA ASN A 261 12.56 -5.72 11.78
C ASN A 261 12.38 -7.05 11.06
N PHE A 262 13.05 -7.23 9.93
CA PHE A 262 13.04 -8.45 9.13
C PHE A 262 14.26 -9.28 9.47
N ILE A 263 14.04 -10.52 9.92
CA ILE A 263 15.06 -11.39 10.49
C ILE A 263 15.11 -12.70 9.73
N ILE A 264 16.26 -13.06 9.14
CA ILE A 264 16.52 -14.39 8.55
C ILE A 264 17.53 -15.12 9.43
N ASN A 265 17.17 -16.31 9.90
CA ASN A 265 18.03 -17.16 10.73
C ASN A 265 18.67 -16.41 11.92
N GLY A 266 17.90 -15.52 12.57
CA GLY A 266 18.34 -14.71 13.69
C GLY A 266 19.12 -13.44 13.34
N THR A 267 19.28 -13.13 12.04
CA THR A 267 20.07 -11.97 11.58
C THR A 267 19.17 -10.89 10.95
N ASP A 268 19.34 -9.62 11.36
CA ASP A 268 18.69 -8.45 10.73
C ASP A 268 19.16 -8.31 9.27
N ILE A 269 18.26 -8.55 8.32
CA ILE A 269 18.60 -8.56 6.89
C ILE A 269 18.73 -7.18 6.28
N ARG A 270 18.26 -6.13 6.93
CA ARG A 270 18.48 -4.76 6.49
C ARG A 270 19.97 -4.41 6.55
N ARG A 271 20.64 -4.85 7.62
CA ARG A 271 22.04 -4.53 7.88
C ARG A 271 23.01 -5.55 7.30
N PHE A 272 22.66 -6.82 7.38
CA PHE A 272 23.58 -7.92 7.13
C PHE A 272 23.10 -8.88 6.03
N GLY A 273 21.88 -8.71 5.51
CA GLY A 273 21.34 -9.55 4.45
C GLY A 273 21.99 -9.29 3.10
N SER A 274 22.22 -10.36 2.33
CA SER A 274 22.60 -10.25 0.92
C SER A 274 21.45 -9.63 0.10
N GLN A 275 21.76 -9.07 -1.06
CA GLN A 275 20.74 -8.54 -1.96
C GLN A 275 19.70 -9.61 -2.36
N GLY A 276 20.15 -10.87 -2.58
CA GLY A 276 19.28 -11.99 -2.87
C GLY A 276 18.31 -12.30 -1.73
N GLN A 277 18.78 -12.28 -0.47
CA GLN A 277 17.95 -12.47 0.72
C GLN A 277 16.92 -11.35 0.86
N GLN A 278 17.34 -10.11 0.68
CA GLN A 278 16.43 -8.95 0.76
C GLN A 278 15.34 -9.00 -0.32
N ARG A 279 15.68 -9.36 -1.57
CA ARG A 279 14.71 -9.55 -2.66
C ARG A 279 13.75 -10.71 -2.37
N THR A 280 14.26 -11.85 -1.89
CA THR A 280 13.42 -13.00 -1.52
C THR A 280 12.49 -12.65 -0.37
N ALA A 281 12.97 -11.90 0.64
CA ALA A 281 12.16 -11.46 1.77
C ALA A 281 11.03 -10.50 1.32
N ALA A 282 11.33 -9.55 0.43
CA ALA A 282 10.32 -8.65 -0.13
C ALA A 282 9.26 -9.42 -0.92
N LEU A 283 9.65 -10.37 -1.77
CA LEU A 283 8.72 -11.24 -2.49
C LEU A 283 7.88 -12.08 -1.52
N SER A 284 8.50 -12.69 -0.50
CA SER A 284 7.80 -13.48 0.52
C SER A 284 6.76 -12.65 1.26
N LEU A 285 7.10 -11.40 1.58
CA LEU A 285 6.19 -10.46 2.22
C LEU A 285 4.95 -10.22 1.35
N LYS A 286 5.16 -9.89 0.08
CA LYS A 286 4.07 -9.60 -0.87
C LYS A 286 3.17 -10.81 -1.13
N LEU A 287 3.74 -12.02 -1.23
CA LEU A 287 2.96 -13.25 -1.34
C LEU A 287 2.17 -13.55 -0.05
N ALA A 288 2.77 -13.27 1.12
CA ALA A 288 2.08 -13.45 2.40
C ALA A 288 0.90 -12.49 2.57
N GLU A 289 0.96 -11.28 1.98
CA GLU A 289 -0.18 -10.35 1.94
C GLU A 289 -1.37 -10.96 1.19
N ILE A 290 -1.16 -11.66 0.07
CA ILE A 290 -2.21 -12.34 -0.69
C ILE A 290 -2.97 -13.32 0.22
N GLU A 291 -2.24 -14.20 0.89
CA GLU A 291 -2.82 -15.20 1.77
C GLU A 291 -3.51 -14.58 3.00
N LEU A 292 -2.96 -13.48 3.52
CA LEU A 292 -3.57 -12.76 4.64
C LEU A 292 -4.88 -12.07 4.23
N VAL A 293 -4.90 -11.39 3.08
CA VAL A 293 -6.13 -10.78 2.53
C VAL A 293 -7.19 -11.85 2.31
N LYS A 294 -6.84 -12.95 1.65
CA LYS A 294 -7.74 -14.09 1.42
C LYS A 294 -8.30 -14.65 2.73
N LYS A 295 -7.46 -14.79 3.77
CA LYS A 295 -7.87 -15.28 5.09
C LYS A 295 -8.88 -14.35 5.76
N ILE A 296 -8.66 -13.02 5.70
CA ILE A 296 -9.47 -12.01 6.41
C ILE A 296 -10.72 -11.66 5.61
N VAL A 297 -10.56 -11.36 4.32
CA VAL A 297 -11.63 -10.86 3.43
C VAL A 297 -12.50 -11.98 2.88
N LYS A 298 -12.01 -13.25 2.91
CA LYS A 298 -12.64 -14.44 2.31
C LYS A 298 -12.84 -14.34 0.79
N ASP A 299 -12.01 -13.52 0.15
CA ASP A 299 -11.97 -13.31 -1.30
C ASP A 299 -10.53 -13.01 -1.73
N TYR A 300 -10.22 -13.19 -3.01
CA TYR A 300 -8.90 -12.88 -3.55
C TYR A 300 -8.75 -11.36 -3.82
N PRO A 301 -7.60 -10.77 -3.48
CA PRO A 301 -7.28 -9.40 -3.91
C PRO A 301 -7.06 -9.34 -5.42
N VAL A 302 -7.06 -8.13 -5.98
CA VAL A 302 -6.53 -7.90 -7.34
C VAL A 302 -5.03 -7.63 -7.25
N LEU A 303 -4.23 -8.25 -8.10
CA LEU A 303 -2.80 -8.09 -8.13
C LEU A 303 -2.38 -7.12 -9.22
N LEU A 304 -1.49 -6.20 -8.87
CA LEU A 304 -0.86 -5.26 -9.79
C LEU A 304 0.64 -5.52 -9.78
N LEU A 305 1.18 -6.07 -10.87
CA LEU A 305 2.60 -6.40 -11.00
C LEU A 305 3.26 -5.43 -11.98
N ASP A 306 4.05 -4.50 -11.47
CA ASP A 306 4.72 -3.47 -12.26
C ASP A 306 6.18 -3.86 -12.52
N ASP A 307 6.45 -4.43 -13.70
CA ASP A 307 7.77 -4.83 -14.20
C ASP A 307 8.57 -5.76 -13.25
N VAL A 308 7.84 -6.52 -12.41
CA VAL A 308 8.45 -7.35 -11.34
C VAL A 308 9.14 -8.58 -11.90
N LEU A 309 8.59 -9.16 -12.97
CA LEU A 309 9.13 -10.42 -13.52
C LEU A 309 10.57 -10.27 -14.01
N SER A 310 10.90 -9.13 -14.61
CA SER A 310 12.27 -8.83 -15.08
C SER A 310 13.33 -8.80 -13.94
N GLU A 311 12.89 -8.59 -12.70
CA GLU A 311 13.75 -8.54 -11.51
C GLU A 311 13.96 -9.90 -10.83
N LEU A 312 13.22 -10.93 -11.25
CA LEU A 312 13.22 -12.25 -10.66
C LEU A 312 13.98 -13.26 -11.53
N ASP A 313 14.69 -14.18 -10.90
CA ASP A 313 15.18 -15.37 -11.59
C ASP A 313 14.03 -16.31 -11.95
N SER A 314 14.26 -17.22 -12.92
CA SER A 314 13.24 -18.13 -13.47
C SER A 314 12.50 -18.92 -12.39
N LYS A 315 13.19 -19.36 -11.33
CA LYS A 315 12.59 -20.14 -10.25
C LYS A 315 11.59 -19.34 -9.41
N ARG A 316 11.92 -18.06 -9.12
CA ARG A 316 11.03 -17.15 -8.41
C ARG A 316 9.87 -16.69 -9.30
N GLN A 317 10.13 -16.48 -10.60
CA GLN A 317 9.08 -16.21 -11.58
C GLN A 317 8.05 -17.34 -11.62
N GLU A 318 8.50 -18.61 -11.80
CA GLU A 318 7.62 -19.77 -11.81
C GLU A 318 6.78 -19.88 -10.53
N HIS A 319 7.42 -19.66 -9.36
CA HIS A 319 6.69 -19.70 -8.10
C HIS A 319 5.63 -18.60 -8.00
N LEU A 320 5.98 -17.35 -8.32
CA LEU A 320 5.03 -16.24 -8.34
C LEU A 320 3.86 -16.52 -9.28
N LEU A 321 4.16 -16.93 -10.53
CA LEU A 321 3.15 -17.19 -11.54
C LEU A 321 2.23 -18.37 -11.16
N SER A 322 2.75 -19.40 -10.47
CA SER A 322 1.92 -20.51 -9.98
C SER A 322 0.93 -20.09 -8.88
N GLU A 323 1.34 -19.18 -7.99
CA GLU A 323 0.48 -18.70 -6.89
C GLU A 323 -0.66 -17.79 -7.35
N ILE A 324 -0.50 -17.11 -8.49
CA ILE A 324 -1.48 -16.10 -8.96
C ILE A 324 -2.50 -16.61 -9.98
N THR A 325 -2.48 -17.88 -10.35
CA THR A 325 -3.30 -18.48 -11.44
C THR A 325 -4.81 -18.29 -11.30
N HIS A 326 -5.31 -18.08 -10.07
CA HIS A 326 -6.74 -17.91 -9.78
C HIS A 326 -7.12 -16.48 -9.35
N ILE A 327 -6.20 -15.53 -9.51
CA ILE A 327 -6.35 -14.16 -9.03
C ILE A 327 -6.33 -13.23 -10.24
N GLN A 328 -7.26 -12.27 -10.27
CA GLN A 328 -7.16 -11.24 -11.30
C GLN A 328 -5.83 -10.51 -11.15
N THR A 329 -5.04 -10.52 -12.20
CA THR A 329 -3.70 -9.94 -12.21
C THR A 329 -3.56 -8.99 -13.39
N LEU A 330 -3.08 -7.78 -13.13
CA LEU A 330 -2.66 -6.79 -14.13
C LEU A 330 -1.15 -6.72 -14.11
N ILE A 331 -0.49 -7.12 -15.20
CA ILE A 331 0.97 -7.23 -15.30
C ILE A 331 1.49 -6.25 -16.33
N THR A 332 2.51 -5.46 -15.99
CA THR A 332 3.26 -4.69 -16.98
C THR A 332 4.59 -5.37 -17.29
N CYS A 333 4.98 -5.35 -18.56
CA CYS A 333 6.26 -5.89 -19.03
C CYS A 333 6.73 -5.15 -20.30
N THR A 334 7.99 -5.35 -20.67
CA THR A 334 8.54 -4.80 -21.92
C THR A 334 8.35 -5.72 -23.12
N GLY A 335 8.18 -7.03 -22.89
CA GLY A 335 7.96 -8.05 -23.92
C GLY A 335 7.20 -9.25 -23.35
N LEU A 336 6.77 -10.15 -24.25
CA LEU A 336 5.95 -11.30 -23.90
C LEU A 336 6.76 -12.62 -23.75
N ASP A 337 8.07 -12.60 -24.05
CA ASP A 337 8.92 -13.80 -24.10
C ASP A 337 8.94 -14.57 -22.77
N GLU A 338 8.91 -13.89 -21.63
CA GLU A 338 8.91 -14.51 -20.30
C GLU A 338 7.66 -15.37 -20.08
N PHE A 339 6.50 -14.91 -20.54
CA PHE A 339 5.23 -15.62 -20.41
C PHE A 339 5.13 -16.80 -21.38
N VAL A 340 5.60 -16.60 -22.61
CA VAL A 340 5.63 -17.67 -23.63
C VAL A 340 6.54 -18.80 -23.17
N ASN A 341 7.73 -18.48 -22.65
CA ASN A 341 8.70 -19.47 -22.18
C ASN A 341 8.22 -20.23 -20.94
N SER A 342 7.50 -19.56 -20.04
CA SER A 342 6.94 -20.18 -18.82
C SER A 342 5.62 -20.91 -19.07
N LYS A 343 5.06 -20.87 -20.29
CA LYS A 343 3.72 -21.39 -20.63
C LYS A 343 2.61 -20.83 -19.72
N PHE A 344 2.79 -19.61 -19.23
CA PHE A 344 1.81 -18.94 -18.39
C PHE A 344 0.62 -18.48 -19.22
N ARG A 345 -0.59 -18.71 -18.71
CA ARG A 345 -1.82 -18.32 -19.41
C ARG A 345 -2.04 -16.82 -19.31
N MET A 346 -2.06 -16.15 -20.45
CA MET A 346 -2.48 -14.75 -20.59
C MET A 346 -3.91 -14.75 -21.13
N ASP A 347 -4.85 -14.16 -20.39
CA ASP A 347 -6.26 -14.15 -20.79
C ASP A 347 -6.61 -12.94 -21.66
N LYS A 348 -5.89 -11.81 -21.47
CA LYS A 348 -6.03 -10.62 -22.31
C LYS A 348 -4.70 -9.87 -22.40
N ILE A 349 -4.39 -9.38 -23.60
CA ILE A 349 -3.12 -8.72 -23.90
C ILE A 349 -3.42 -7.33 -24.44
N PHE A 350 -2.68 -6.33 -23.94
CA PHE A 350 -2.78 -4.94 -24.35
C PHE A 350 -1.41 -4.41 -24.72
N LYS A 351 -1.26 -3.96 -25.96
CA LYS A 351 -0.09 -3.23 -26.41
C LYS A 351 -0.25 -1.75 -26.11
N ILE A 352 0.73 -1.19 -25.42
CA ILE A 352 0.72 0.22 -25.01
C ILE A 352 1.74 0.98 -25.83
N VAL A 353 1.28 1.96 -26.60
CA VAL A 353 2.12 2.80 -27.46
C VAL A 353 1.69 4.26 -27.31
N GLU A 354 2.59 5.13 -26.82
CA GLU A 354 2.42 6.58 -26.71
C GLU A 354 1.09 7.01 -26.05
N GLY A 355 0.67 6.32 -24.99
CA GLY A 355 -0.60 6.62 -24.29
C GLY A 355 -1.85 6.16 -25.05
N THR A 356 -1.71 5.25 -26.00
CA THR A 356 -2.81 4.52 -26.65
C THR A 356 -2.73 3.04 -26.29
N VAL A 357 -3.88 2.36 -26.35
CA VAL A 357 -4.01 0.94 -26.06
C VAL A 357 -4.61 0.22 -27.25
N GLU A 358 -3.91 -0.78 -27.73
CA GLU A 358 -4.39 -1.73 -28.74
C GLU A 358 -4.61 -3.07 -28.03
N SER A 359 -5.82 -3.63 -28.12
CA SER A 359 -6.11 -4.97 -27.62
C SER A 359 -5.71 -5.99 -28.66
N GLU A 360 -4.90 -6.97 -28.25
CA GLU A 360 -4.60 -8.16 -29.05
C GLU A 360 -5.45 -9.32 -28.48
N ASP A 361 -6.41 -9.79 -29.27
CA ASP A 361 -7.30 -10.92 -28.94
C ASP A 361 -6.56 -12.28 -29.00
#